data_3e5609d22d59fae786a43f6a806ea9ec
#
_entry.id   3e5609d22d59fae786a43f6a806ea9ec
#
_cell.length_a   1.000
_cell.length_b   1.000
_cell.length_c   1.000
_cell.angle_alpha   90.00
_cell.angle_beta   90.00
_cell.angle_gamma   90.00
#
_symmetry.space_group_name_H-M   'P 1'
#
loop_
_entity.id
_entity.type
_entity.pdbx_description
1 polymer ?
#
loop_
_entity_poly.entity_id
_entity_poly.type
_entity_poly.pdbx_seq_one_letter_code
_entity_poly.pdbx_strand_id
1 'polypeptide(L)'
;MLRASSFGYYNANTNEIAKKAGVSIGILYGYFKDKKDILVYVIDIYIQKVATPIMEYFKNLTAPVDINGIIVDLIEMTTNIHKKNANLHNILHSLAVSDDHVRRKFLSLEDHITINATDTLKNLGVKIDDLTEKVHIAMNSIQSFSHESVYDRHEYIDYEKMKFETIAMINALLK
;
A
#
# COMPACT_ATOMS: atom_id res chain seq x y z
N MET A 1 -0.91 -14.98 19.66
CA MET A 1 -1.03 -14.11 18.46
C MET A 1 -1.66 -12.80 18.90
N LEU A 2 -0.89 -11.75 19.13
CA LEU A 2 -1.39 -10.44 19.55
C LEU A 2 -2.10 -9.81 18.37
N ARG A 3 -3.41 -9.61 18.46
CA ARG A 3 -4.14 -8.72 17.55
C ARG A 3 -3.57 -7.32 17.76
N ALA A 4 -2.72 -6.90 16.84
CA ALA A 4 -2.25 -5.55 16.79
C ALA A 4 -3.41 -4.68 16.29
N SER A 5 -4.15 -4.08 17.19
CA SER A 5 -5.13 -3.02 16.92
C SER A 5 -4.43 -1.66 17.09
N SER A 6 -5.04 -0.57 16.59
CA SER A 6 -4.61 0.81 16.90
C SER A 6 -4.43 1.02 18.40
N PHE A 7 -5.19 0.29 19.20
CA PHE A 7 -5.03 0.16 20.66
C PHE A 7 -3.61 -0.31 21.06
N GLY A 8 -2.95 -1.14 20.23
CA GLY A 8 -1.59 -1.60 20.46
C GLY A 8 -0.55 -0.47 20.42
N TYR A 9 -0.68 0.49 19.47
CA TYR A 9 0.23 1.63 19.41
C TYR A 9 0.07 2.55 20.64
N TYR A 10 -1.16 2.94 20.98
CA TYR A 10 -1.38 3.86 22.11
C TYR A 10 -0.90 3.28 23.43
N ASN A 11 -1.04 1.97 23.63
CA ASN A 11 -0.60 1.25 24.83
C ASN A 11 0.85 0.75 24.77
N ALA A 12 1.53 0.85 23.63
CA ALA A 12 2.90 0.42 23.49
C ALA A 12 3.81 1.26 24.41
N ASN A 13 4.59 0.56 25.24
CA ASN A 13 5.57 1.14 26.14
C ASN A 13 6.97 0.99 25.53
N THR A 14 7.72 2.09 25.49
CA THR A 14 9.09 2.10 24.94
C THR A 14 10.03 1.15 25.68
N ASN A 15 9.84 0.92 26.99
CA ASN A 15 10.59 -0.09 27.72
C ASN A 15 10.34 -1.51 27.21
N GLU A 16 9.10 -1.84 26.87
CA GLU A 16 8.76 -3.15 26.28
C GLU A 16 9.32 -3.28 24.86
N ILE A 17 9.32 -2.20 24.09
CA ILE A 17 9.93 -2.16 22.75
C ILE A 17 11.43 -2.44 22.87
N ALA A 18 12.14 -1.73 23.73
CA ALA A 18 13.57 -1.94 23.99
C ALA A 18 13.87 -3.39 24.45
N LYS A 19 13.07 -3.89 25.39
CA LYS A 19 13.20 -5.28 25.89
C LYS A 19 13.01 -6.30 24.78
N LYS A 20 12.00 -6.14 23.91
CA LYS A 20 11.75 -7.04 22.76
C LYS A 20 12.84 -6.96 21.71
N ALA A 21 13.44 -5.76 21.51
CA ALA A 21 14.55 -5.54 20.60
C ALA A 21 15.89 -6.03 21.18
N GLY A 22 15.96 -6.45 22.46
CA GLY A 22 17.19 -6.89 23.10
C GLY A 22 18.18 -5.76 23.40
N VAL A 23 17.70 -4.51 23.51
CA VAL A 23 18.53 -3.33 23.78
C VAL A 23 18.11 -2.64 25.06
N SER A 24 19.02 -1.82 25.63
CA SER A 24 18.65 -0.95 26.76
C SER A 24 17.75 0.20 26.30
N ILE A 25 16.95 0.74 27.23
CA ILE A 25 16.11 1.91 26.95
C ILE A 25 16.96 3.13 26.54
N GLY A 26 18.17 3.28 27.09
CA GLY A 26 19.10 4.33 26.70
C GLY A 26 19.57 4.22 25.26
N ILE A 27 19.80 3.00 24.77
CA ILE A 27 20.12 2.74 23.36
C ILE A 27 18.93 3.10 22.48
N LEU A 28 17.70 2.72 22.85
CA LEU A 28 16.52 3.07 22.09
C LEU A 28 16.37 4.59 21.93
N TYR A 29 16.51 5.34 23.02
CA TYR A 29 16.42 6.81 22.98
C TYR A 29 17.65 7.50 22.37
N GLY A 30 18.73 6.77 22.14
CA GLY A 30 19.85 7.22 21.31
C GLY A 30 19.52 7.29 19.82
N TYR A 31 18.56 6.47 19.35
CA TYR A 31 18.09 6.43 17.96
C TYR A 31 16.78 7.18 17.73
N PHE A 32 15.87 7.18 18.70
CA PHE A 32 14.52 7.72 18.58
C PHE A 32 14.23 8.66 19.73
N LYS A 33 13.73 9.87 19.42
CA LYS A 33 13.39 10.87 20.43
C LYS A 33 12.23 10.43 21.34
N ASP A 34 11.24 9.79 20.74
CA ASP A 34 10.03 9.36 21.43
C ASP A 34 9.33 8.22 20.67
N LYS A 35 8.20 7.77 21.19
CA LYS A 35 7.38 6.72 20.56
C LYS A 35 6.85 7.12 19.18
N LYS A 36 6.62 8.40 18.95
CA LYS A 36 6.14 8.91 17.66
C LYS A 36 7.23 8.78 16.58
N ASP A 37 8.46 9.05 16.94
CA ASP A 37 9.62 8.91 16.06
C ASP A 37 9.82 7.43 15.63
N ILE A 38 9.63 6.49 16.57
CA ILE A 38 9.60 5.05 16.25
C ILE A 38 8.46 4.72 15.26
N LEU A 39 7.26 5.27 15.47
CA LEU A 39 6.12 5.07 14.58
C LEU A 39 6.44 5.56 13.16
N VAL A 40 6.98 6.77 13.03
CA VAL A 40 7.36 7.36 11.73
C VAL A 40 8.33 6.43 11.00
N TYR A 41 9.35 5.94 11.69
CA TYR A 41 10.32 5.00 11.13
C TYR A 41 9.67 3.68 10.66
N VAL A 42 8.74 3.13 11.45
CA VAL A 42 7.99 1.91 11.08
C VAL A 42 7.12 2.16 9.84
N ILE A 43 6.49 3.33 9.74
CA ILE A 43 5.71 3.72 8.55
C ILE A 43 6.61 3.81 7.33
N ASP A 44 7.78 4.43 7.43
CA ASP A 44 8.71 4.56 6.31
C ASP A 44 9.19 3.18 5.80
N ILE A 45 9.51 2.25 6.71
CA ILE A 45 9.82 0.87 6.34
C ILE A 45 8.62 0.20 5.64
N TYR A 46 7.41 0.40 6.15
CA TYR A 46 6.21 -0.18 5.55
C TYR A 46 5.98 0.39 4.14
N ILE A 47 6.05 1.71 3.97
CA ILE A 47 5.91 2.38 2.68
C ILE A 47 6.94 1.85 1.67
N GLN A 48 8.19 1.70 2.07
CA GLN A 48 9.22 1.12 1.20
C GLN A 48 8.87 -0.31 0.78
N LYS A 49 8.42 -1.16 1.71
CA LYS A 49 8.01 -2.54 1.40
C LYS A 49 6.83 -2.62 0.43
N VAL A 50 5.92 -1.65 0.47
CA VAL A 50 4.76 -1.57 -0.43
C VAL A 50 5.14 -0.95 -1.77
N ALA A 51 5.85 0.17 -1.75
CA ALA A 51 6.17 0.95 -2.94
C ALA A 51 7.21 0.26 -3.83
N THR A 52 8.28 -0.29 -3.24
CA THR A 52 9.43 -0.80 -4.02
C THR A 52 9.02 -1.84 -5.07
N PRO A 53 8.23 -2.89 -4.76
CA PRO A 53 7.85 -3.86 -5.78
C PRO A 53 7.05 -3.25 -6.93
N ILE A 54 6.15 -2.31 -6.63
CA ILE A 54 5.31 -1.65 -7.63
C ILE A 54 6.16 -0.72 -8.52
N MET A 55 7.07 0.05 -7.91
CA MET A 55 7.97 0.94 -8.65
C MET A 55 8.94 0.16 -9.54
N GLU A 56 9.49 -0.94 -9.04
CA GLU A 56 10.35 -1.82 -9.84
C GLU A 56 9.60 -2.48 -11.00
N TYR A 57 8.34 -2.86 -10.79
CA TYR A 57 7.49 -3.39 -11.84
C TYR A 57 7.35 -2.38 -12.98
N PHE A 58 6.95 -1.14 -12.70
CA PHE A 58 6.83 -0.10 -13.71
C PHE A 58 8.16 0.23 -14.40
N LYS A 59 9.26 0.28 -13.65
CA LYS A 59 10.62 0.53 -14.19
C LYS A 59 11.06 -0.51 -15.23
N ASN A 60 10.59 -1.74 -15.10
CA ASN A 60 10.95 -2.85 -15.99
C ASN A 60 9.98 -3.06 -17.16
N LEU A 61 8.93 -2.24 -17.27
CA LEU A 61 8.01 -2.30 -18.41
C LEU A 61 8.71 -1.87 -19.71
N THR A 62 8.33 -2.54 -20.79
CA THR A 62 8.82 -2.24 -22.14
C THR A 62 7.66 -2.15 -23.13
N ALA A 63 7.87 -1.43 -24.22
CA ALA A 63 6.91 -1.40 -25.33
C ALA A 63 6.99 -2.71 -26.15
N PRO A 64 5.88 -3.18 -26.73
CA PRO A 64 4.52 -2.65 -26.61
C PRO A 64 3.90 -2.91 -25.24
N VAL A 65 3.12 -1.95 -24.74
CA VAL A 65 2.50 -2.02 -23.40
C VAL A 65 1.24 -2.90 -23.46
N ASP A 66 1.21 -3.93 -22.62
CA ASP A 66 0.00 -4.73 -22.35
C ASP A 66 -0.74 -4.20 -21.11
N ILE A 67 -1.70 -3.30 -21.32
CA ILE A 67 -2.50 -2.72 -20.23
C ILE A 67 -3.23 -3.81 -19.42
N ASN A 68 -3.78 -4.83 -20.09
CA ASN A 68 -4.49 -5.91 -19.38
C ASN A 68 -3.54 -6.72 -18.49
N GLY A 69 -2.36 -7.07 -19.00
CA GLY A 69 -1.34 -7.78 -18.22
C GLY A 69 -0.90 -6.95 -17.01
N ILE A 70 -0.68 -5.64 -17.17
CA ILE A 70 -0.34 -4.73 -16.07
C ILE A 70 -1.42 -4.75 -14.97
N ILE A 71 -2.70 -4.68 -15.34
CA ILE A 71 -3.81 -4.68 -14.37
C ILE A 71 -3.82 -5.99 -13.58
N VAL A 72 -3.68 -7.13 -14.25
CA VAL A 72 -3.66 -8.46 -13.62
C VAL A 72 -2.50 -8.56 -12.62
N ASP A 73 -1.29 -8.20 -13.06
CA ASP A 73 -0.08 -8.27 -12.25
C ASP A 73 -0.17 -7.36 -11.01
N LEU A 74 -0.68 -6.13 -11.18
CA LEU A 74 -0.85 -5.19 -10.07
C LEU A 74 -1.89 -5.68 -9.05
N ILE A 75 -3.00 -6.29 -9.49
CA ILE A 75 -3.98 -6.87 -8.57
C ILE A 75 -3.34 -8.01 -7.76
N GLU A 76 -2.59 -8.89 -8.39
CA GLU A 76 -1.93 -10.00 -7.71
C GLU A 76 -0.84 -9.52 -6.76
N MET A 77 -0.01 -8.59 -7.21
CA MET A 77 1.06 -7.99 -6.41
C MET A 77 0.48 -7.28 -5.19
N THR A 78 -0.53 -6.40 -5.37
CA THR A 78 -1.15 -5.63 -4.29
C THR A 78 -1.83 -6.56 -3.29
N THR A 79 -2.59 -7.56 -3.75
CA THR A 79 -3.21 -8.57 -2.90
C THR A 79 -2.17 -9.33 -2.06
N ASN A 80 -1.04 -9.71 -2.66
CA ASN A 80 0.05 -10.38 -1.95
C ASN A 80 0.75 -9.48 -0.92
N ILE A 81 0.92 -8.19 -1.22
CA ILE A 81 1.43 -7.19 -0.27
C ILE A 81 0.51 -7.10 0.95
N HIS A 82 -0.81 -7.02 0.73
CA HIS A 82 -1.80 -6.99 1.81
C HIS A 82 -1.73 -8.25 2.68
N LYS A 83 -1.73 -9.45 2.07
CA LYS A 83 -1.62 -10.72 2.79
C LYS A 83 -0.38 -10.81 3.67
N LYS A 84 0.79 -10.38 3.15
CA LYS A 84 2.07 -10.44 3.87
C LYS A 84 2.17 -9.44 5.02
N ASN A 85 1.44 -8.32 4.96
CA ASN A 85 1.56 -7.22 5.91
C ASN A 85 0.27 -6.94 6.69
N ALA A 86 -0.66 -7.91 6.75
CA ALA A 86 -2.02 -7.74 7.26
C ALA A 86 -2.10 -6.97 8.59
N ASN A 87 -1.33 -7.39 9.59
CA ASN A 87 -1.40 -6.77 10.92
C ASN A 87 -0.92 -5.32 10.92
N LEU A 88 0.20 -5.04 10.22
CA LEU A 88 0.77 -3.70 10.19
C LEU A 88 -0.08 -2.75 9.34
N HIS A 89 -0.58 -3.23 8.21
CA HIS A 89 -1.49 -2.49 7.35
C HIS A 89 -2.71 -1.95 8.12
N ASN A 90 -3.44 -2.83 8.80
CA ASN A 90 -4.64 -2.45 9.55
C ASN A 90 -4.35 -1.44 10.67
N ILE A 91 -3.21 -1.59 11.38
CA ILE A 91 -2.80 -0.63 12.41
C ILE A 91 -2.56 0.74 11.79
N LEU A 92 -1.79 0.81 10.72
CA LEU A 92 -1.39 2.06 10.11
C LEU A 92 -2.59 2.78 9.47
N HIS A 93 -3.48 2.05 8.79
CA HIS A 93 -4.72 2.62 8.26
C HIS A 93 -5.63 3.15 9.37
N SER A 94 -5.78 2.42 10.48
CA SER A 94 -6.54 2.90 11.65
C SER A 94 -5.90 4.17 12.26
N LEU A 95 -4.58 4.27 12.29
CA LEU A 95 -3.88 5.46 12.77
C LEU A 95 -4.03 6.64 11.81
N ALA A 96 -4.07 6.40 10.49
CA ALA A 96 -4.25 7.45 9.48
C ALA A 96 -5.58 8.22 9.64
N VAL A 97 -6.60 7.60 10.24
CA VAL A 97 -7.88 8.26 10.54
C VAL A 97 -7.72 9.35 11.61
N SER A 98 -6.80 9.17 12.56
CA SER A 98 -6.64 10.04 13.75
C SER A 98 -5.33 10.82 13.79
N ASP A 99 -4.33 10.44 13.01
CA ASP A 99 -3.01 11.10 12.94
C ASP A 99 -2.76 11.63 11.52
N ASP A 100 -2.78 12.94 11.39
CA ASP A 100 -2.62 13.66 10.12
C ASP A 100 -1.22 13.44 9.47
N HIS A 101 -0.19 13.20 10.29
CA HIS A 101 1.14 12.87 9.76
C HIS A 101 1.15 11.49 9.08
N VAL A 102 0.51 10.50 9.72
CA VAL A 102 0.35 9.16 9.14
C VAL A 102 -0.46 9.25 7.84
N ARG A 103 -1.58 9.97 7.87
CA ARG A 103 -2.43 10.18 6.69
C ARG A 103 -1.64 10.78 5.52
N ARG A 104 -0.85 11.83 5.76
CA ARG A 104 -0.03 12.47 4.71
C ARG A 104 1.02 11.52 4.13
N LYS A 105 1.59 10.62 4.91
CA LYS A 105 2.52 9.59 4.41
C LYS A 105 1.85 8.65 3.41
N PHE A 106 0.60 8.23 3.68
CA PHE A 106 -0.15 7.39 2.74
C PHE A 106 -0.54 8.15 1.46
N LEU A 107 -1.02 9.38 1.58
CA LEU A 107 -1.30 10.22 0.42
C LEU A 107 -0.05 10.41 -0.46
N SER A 108 1.09 10.69 0.15
CA SER A 108 2.36 10.80 -0.58
C SER A 108 2.76 9.49 -1.27
N LEU A 109 2.49 8.33 -0.68
CA LEU A 109 2.72 7.03 -1.31
C LEU A 109 1.83 6.86 -2.55
N GLU A 110 0.54 7.15 -2.43
CA GLU A 110 -0.45 7.08 -3.52
C GLU A 110 -0.06 8.01 -4.68
N ASP A 111 0.31 9.26 -4.37
CA ASP A 111 0.81 10.24 -5.34
C ASP A 111 2.03 9.71 -6.09
N HIS A 112 3.04 9.22 -5.37
CA HIS A 112 4.27 8.70 -5.99
C HIS A 112 3.99 7.53 -6.92
N ILE A 113 3.14 6.59 -6.53
CA ILE A 113 2.79 5.43 -7.36
C ILE A 113 2.03 5.90 -8.60
N THR A 114 1.02 6.76 -8.45
CA THR A 114 0.19 7.26 -9.56
C THR A 114 1.05 8.04 -10.58
N ILE A 115 1.89 8.97 -10.09
CA ILE A 115 2.74 9.79 -10.97
C ILE A 115 3.74 8.91 -11.71
N ASN A 116 4.44 8.02 -11.00
CA ASN A 116 5.42 7.12 -11.62
C ASN A 116 4.79 6.21 -12.67
N ALA A 117 3.63 5.60 -12.38
CA ALA A 117 2.89 4.77 -13.31
C ALA A 117 2.49 5.57 -14.56
N THR A 118 1.92 6.76 -14.36
CA THR A 118 1.49 7.64 -15.46
C THR A 118 2.66 8.05 -16.36
N ASP A 119 3.76 8.50 -15.78
CA ASP A 119 4.94 8.92 -16.51
C ASP A 119 5.59 7.76 -17.29
N THR A 120 5.66 6.59 -16.66
CA THR A 120 6.16 5.39 -17.33
C THR A 120 5.31 5.02 -18.54
N LEU A 121 3.97 4.99 -18.40
CA LEU A 121 3.07 4.66 -19.49
C LEU A 121 3.16 5.69 -20.63
N LYS A 122 3.22 7.00 -20.33
CA LYS A 122 3.44 8.08 -21.31
C LYS A 122 4.76 7.89 -22.07
N ASN A 123 5.84 7.61 -21.35
CA ASN A 123 7.17 7.40 -21.95
C ASN A 123 7.23 6.16 -22.85
N LEU A 124 6.41 5.16 -22.57
CA LEU A 124 6.25 3.97 -23.41
C LEU A 124 5.25 4.15 -24.57
N GLY A 125 4.74 5.37 -24.76
CA GLY A 125 3.91 5.73 -25.90
C GLY A 125 2.41 5.49 -25.72
N VAL A 126 1.94 5.24 -24.51
CA VAL A 126 0.50 5.14 -24.21
C VAL A 126 -0.15 6.51 -24.38
N LYS A 127 -1.17 6.59 -25.24
CA LYS A 127 -1.90 7.82 -25.56
C LYS A 127 -3.37 7.64 -25.18
N ILE A 128 -3.69 8.00 -23.95
CA ILE A 128 -5.03 7.94 -23.37
C ILE A 128 -5.30 9.33 -22.77
N ASP A 129 -6.45 9.91 -23.10
CA ASP A 129 -6.86 11.18 -22.51
C ASP A 129 -7.08 11.02 -21.00
N ASP A 130 -6.76 12.04 -20.22
CA ASP A 130 -6.87 12.05 -18.75
C ASP A 130 -6.17 10.87 -18.09
N LEU A 131 -5.00 10.46 -18.65
CA LEU A 131 -4.31 9.24 -18.21
C LEU A 131 -3.97 9.26 -16.71
N THR A 132 -3.62 10.41 -16.14
CA THR A 132 -3.27 10.51 -14.71
C THR A 132 -4.45 10.19 -13.82
N GLU A 133 -5.61 10.77 -14.12
CA GLU A 133 -6.86 10.56 -13.38
C GLU A 133 -7.34 9.11 -13.53
N LYS A 134 -7.26 8.57 -14.74
CA LYS A 134 -7.61 7.17 -15.02
C LYS A 134 -6.70 6.18 -14.31
N VAL A 135 -5.38 6.43 -14.30
CA VAL A 135 -4.41 5.63 -13.54
C VAL A 135 -4.70 5.72 -12.05
N HIS A 136 -4.99 6.90 -11.53
CA HIS A 136 -5.35 7.07 -10.11
C HIS A 136 -6.61 6.27 -9.73
N ILE A 137 -7.68 6.34 -10.54
CA ILE A 137 -8.90 5.56 -10.34
C ILE A 137 -8.60 4.06 -10.40
N ALA A 138 -7.79 3.62 -11.38
CA ALA A 138 -7.40 2.22 -11.51
C ALA A 138 -6.64 1.72 -10.28
N MET A 139 -5.65 2.48 -9.78
CA MET A 139 -4.87 2.13 -8.60
C MET A 139 -5.75 2.05 -7.33
N ASN A 140 -6.67 3.00 -7.15
CA ASN A 140 -7.64 2.97 -6.05
C ASN A 140 -8.57 1.76 -6.13
N SER A 141 -9.02 1.40 -7.33
CA SER A 141 -9.87 0.21 -7.54
C SER A 141 -9.12 -1.07 -7.22
N ILE A 142 -7.85 -1.19 -7.63
CA ILE A 142 -6.97 -2.31 -7.30
C ILE A 142 -6.74 -2.40 -5.78
N GLN A 143 -6.47 -1.27 -5.14
CA GLN A 143 -6.27 -1.17 -3.70
C GLN A 143 -7.53 -1.60 -2.94
N SER A 144 -8.70 -1.09 -3.33
CA SER A 144 -9.99 -1.43 -2.71
C SER A 144 -10.32 -2.91 -2.84
N PHE A 145 -10.21 -3.48 -4.05
CA PHE A 145 -10.39 -4.91 -4.27
C PHE A 145 -9.43 -5.74 -3.41
N SER A 146 -8.14 -5.38 -3.43
CA SER A 146 -7.12 -6.14 -2.70
C SER A 146 -7.34 -6.09 -1.19
N HIS A 147 -7.71 -4.93 -0.65
CA HIS A 147 -8.03 -4.75 0.76
C HIS A 147 -9.23 -5.62 1.16
N GLU A 148 -10.36 -5.49 0.46
CA GLU A 148 -11.59 -6.22 0.76
C GLU A 148 -11.37 -7.73 0.65
N SER A 149 -10.70 -8.19 -0.40
CA SER A 149 -10.44 -9.62 -0.62
C SER A 149 -9.59 -10.28 0.47
N VAL A 150 -8.84 -9.49 1.24
CA VAL A 150 -7.94 -9.99 2.30
C VAL A 150 -8.51 -9.79 3.70
N TYR A 151 -9.17 -8.64 3.96
CA TYR A 151 -9.52 -8.24 5.34
C TYR A 151 -11.02 -8.23 5.62
N ASP A 152 -11.83 -7.85 4.64
CA ASP A 152 -13.25 -7.53 4.84
C ASP A 152 -14.15 -8.41 3.94
N ARG A 153 -13.80 -9.69 3.80
CA ARG A 153 -14.51 -10.61 2.92
C ARG A 153 -15.97 -10.80 3.34
N HIS A 154 -16.85 -10.68 2.36
CA HIS A 154 -18.28 -10.96 2.48
C HIS A 154 -18.59 -12.38 2.01
N GLU A 155 -19.44 -13.11 2.76
CA GLU A 155 -19.80 -14.49 2.43
C GLU A 155 -20.61 -14.63 1.13
N TYR A 156 -21.33 -13.57 0.73
CA TYR A 156 -22.16 -13.55 -0.48
C TYR A 156 -21.41 -13.13 -1.76
N ILE A 157 -20.11 -12.78 -1.65
CA ILE A 157 -19.28 -12.35 -2.80
C ILE A 157 -18.37 -13.48 -3.27
N ASP A 158 -18.42 -13.78 -4.56
CA ASP A 158 -17.42 -14.59 -5.25
C ASP A 158 -16.23 -13.70 -5.67
N TYR A 159 -15.14 -13.77 -4.94
CA TYR A 159 -13.97 -12.89 -5.18
C TYR A 159 -13.22 -13.18 -6.45
N GLU A 160 -13.34 -14.37 -7.05
CA GLU A 160 -12.77 -14.64 -8.38
C GLU A 160 -13.58 -13.91 -9.46
N LYS A 161 -14.91 -13.91 -9.35
CA LYS A 161 -15.76 -13.10 -10.24
C LYS A 161 -15.55 -11.61 -10.03
N MET A 162 -15.48 -11.16 -8.78
CA MET A 162 -15.22 -9.75 -8.46
C MET A 162 -13.85 -9.30 -9.04
N LYS A 163 -12.81 -10.14 -8.97
CA LYS A 163 -11.51 -9.88 -9.61
C LYS A 163 -11.67 -9.67 -11.11
N PHE A 164 -12.42 -10.58 -11.77
CA PHE A 164 -12.66 -10.49 -13.21
C PHE A 164 -13.38 -9.18 -13.59
N GLU A 165 -14.44 -8.82 -12.88
CA GLU A 165 -15.19 -7.58 -13.11
C GLU A 165 -14.34 -6.33 -12.83
N THR A 166 -13.49 -6.36 -11.81
CA THR A 166 -12.54 -5.27 -11.52
C THR A 166 -11.56 -5.09 -12.67
N ILE A 167 -11.00 -6.17 -13.23
CA ILE A 167 -10.12 -6.14 -14.39
C ILE A 167 -10.86 -5.58 -15.62
N ALA A 168 -12.07 -6.03 -15.87
CA ALA A 168 -12.87 -5.58 -17.01
C ALA A 168 -13.21 -4.08 -16.91
N MET A 169 -13.58 -3.61 -15.72
CA MET A 169 -13.86 -2.20 -15.44
C MET A 169 -12.63 -1.32 -15.69
N ILE A 170 -11.46 -1.71 -15.16
CA ILE A 170 -10.24 -0.92 -15.33
C ILE A 170 -9.78 -0.94 -16.80
N ASN A 171 -9.89 -2.06 -17.51
CA ASN A 171 -9.62 -2.12 -18.94
C ASN A 171 -10.54 -1.22 -19.76
N ALA A 172 -11.81 -1.09 -19.37
CA ALA A 172 -12.73 -0.17 -20.05
C ALA A 172 -12.40 1.31 -19.77
N LEU A 173 -11.89 1.61 -18.58
CA LEU A 173 -11.45 2.95 -18.19
C LEU A 173 -10.19 3.40 -18.94
N LEU A 174 -9.26 2.47 -19.19
CA LEU A 174 -7.95 2.73 -19.81
C LEU A 174 -7.94 2.49 -21.35
N LYS A 175 -9.07 2.62 -21.98
CA LYS A 175 -9.24 2.67 -23.46
C LYS A 175 -9.37 4.13 -23.93
#